data_b4e077318833c76f83f493e8f92ef6a6
#
_entry.id   b4e077318833c76f83f493e8f92ef6a6
#
_cell.length_a   1.000
_cell.length_b   1.000
_cell.length_c   1.000
_cell.angle_alpha   90.00
_cell.angle_beta   90.00
_cell.angle_gamma   90.00
#
_symmetry.space_group_name_H-M   'P 1'
#
loop_
_entity.id
_entity.type
_entity.pdbx_description
1 polymer ?
#
loop_
_entity_poly.entity_id
_entity_poly.type
_entity_poly.pdbx_seq_one_letter_code
_entity_poly.pdbx_strand_id
1 'polypeptide(L)'
;MRARYLPIVLLCAASCAPQPPGPGRLLLSNPDFPLINVEAVITMNPDCDARDAGYISTLEFAMPNNATKFIDAPPGTDVCWRSDRNPGRPTPGRWSRWDRAYLAPGKTISANL
;
A
#
# COMPACT_ATOMS: atom_id res chain seq x y z
N MET A 1 -20.46 -44.27 -24.36
CA MET A 1 -21.28 -43.12 -24.23
C MET A 1 -21.26 -42.46 -22.86
N ARG A 2 -20.76 -43.05 -21.97
CA ARG A 2 -20.88 -42.59 -20.59
C ARG A 2 -19.67 -41.83 -20.18
N ALA A 3 -18.54 -42.08 -20.73
CA ALA A 3 -17.28 -41.47 -20.32
C ALA A 3 -17.22 -39.96 -20.57
N ARG A 4 -18.05 -39.49 -21.45
CA ARG A 4 -17.95 -38.09 -21.84
C ARG A 4 -18.35 -37.11 -20.74
N TYR A 5 -19.02 -37.57 -19.74
CA TYR A 5 -19.43 -36.66 -18.66
C TYR A 5 -18.30 -36.28 -17.72
N LEU A 6 -17.32 -37.11 -17.59
CA LEU A 6 -16.23 -36.86 -16.67
C LEU A 6 -15.39 -35.66 -17.01
N PRO A 7 -15.04 -35.41 -18.26
CA PRO A 7 -14.26 -34.22 -18.58
C PRO A 7 -14.95 -32.93 -18.22
N ILE A 8 -16.26 -32.88 -18.32
CA ILE A 8 -17.02 -31.69 -18.01
C ILE A 8 -16.89 -31.34 -16.54
N VAL A 9 -16.95 -32.35 -15.69
CA VAL A 9 -16.81 -32.12 -14.23
C VAL A 9 -15.44 -31.59 -13.89
N LEU A 10 -14.41 -32.11 -14.53
CA LEU A 10 -13.05 -31.63 -14.29
C LEU A 10 -12.89 -30.17 -14.68
N LEU A 11 -13.46 -29.76 -15.77
CA LEU A 11 -13.40 -28.34 -16.18
C LEU A 11 -14.05 -27.46 -15.19
N CYS A 12 -15.18 -27.84 -14.63
CA CYS A 12 -15.86 -27.04 -13.61
C CYS A 12 -14.99 -26.89 -12.37
N ALA A 13 -14.34 -27.96 -11.93
CA ALA A 13 -13.46 -27.90 -10.78
C ALA A 13 -12.28 -26.96 -11.01
N ALA A 14 -11.70 -26.99 -12.20
CA ALA A 14 -10.58 -26.10 -12.51
C ALA A 14 -10.99 -24.64 -12.51
N SER A 15 -12.17 -24.31 -13.03
CA SER A 15 -12.63 -22.95 -13.08
C SER A 15 -13.05 -22.41 -11.72
N CYS A 16 -13.25 -23.27 -10.73
CA CYS A 16 -13.59 -22.87 -9.38
C CYS A 16 -12.36 -22.71 -8.48
N ALA A 17 -11.16 -22.84 -9.02
CA ALA A 17 -9.94 -22.64 -8.25
C ALA A 17 -9.87 -21.23 -7.68
N PRO A 18 -9.42 -21.06 -6.43
CA PRO A 18 -9.33 -19.73 -5.84
C PRO A 18 -8.29 -18.87 -6.54
N GLN A 19 -8.57 -17.60 -6.64
CA GLN A 19 -7.63 -16.63 -7.18
C GLN A 19 -6.55 -16.34 -6.14
N PRO A 20 -5.31 -16.07 -6.55
CA PRO A 20 -4.30 -15.60 -5.62
C PRO A 20 -4.71 -14.25 -5.03
N PRO A 21 -4.35 -13.98 -3.78
CA PRO A 21 -4.69 -12.70 -3.16
C PRO A 21 -4.01 -11.55 -3.89
N GLY A 22 -4.75 -10.49 -4.12
CA GLY A 22 -4.22 -9.27 -4.71
C GLY A 22 -3.43 -8.45 -3.70
N PRO A 23 -2.74 -7.39 -4.15
CA PRO A 23 -2.03 -6.50 -3.25
C PRO A 23 -2.98 -5.77 -2.33
N GLY A 24 -2.47 -5.34 -1.18
CA GLY A 24 -3.13 -4.36 -0.36
C GLY A 24 -2.88 -2.96 -0.94
N ARG A 25 -3.79 -2.04 -0.70
CA ARG A 25 -3.72 -0.71 -1.27
C ARG A 25 -3.98 0.36 -0.23
N LEU A 26 -3.15 1.39 -0.22
CA LEU A 26 -3.35 2.58 0.58
C LEU A 26 -3.69 3.74 -0.34
N LEU A 27 -4.77 4.47 -0.04
CA LEU A 27 -5.12 5.70 -0.72
C LEU A 27 -4.84 6.87 0.23
N LEU A 28 -3.82 7.67 -0.11
CA LEU A 28 -3.52 8.91 0.60
C LEU A 28 -4.19 10.08 -0.09
N SER A 29 -4.67 11.03 0.69
CA SER A 29 -5.31 12.24 0.19
C SER A 29 -4.75 13.46 0.92
N ASN A 30 -4.60 14.56 0.19
CA ASN A 30 -4.19 15.85 0.76
C ASN A 30 -5.32 16.86 0.63
N PRO A 31 -6.30 16.89 1.57
CA PRO A 31 -7.42 17.83 1.46
C PRO A 31 -7.11 19.25 1.93
N ASP A 32 -6.09 19.45 2.78
CA ASP A 32 -5.97 20.66 3.58
C ASP A 32 -4.75 21.53 3.28
N PHE A 33 -3.70 20.96 2.67
CA PHE A 33 -2.43 21.66 2.51
C PHE A 33 -2.16 22.01 1.06
N PRO A 34 -1.56 23.20 0.77
CA PRO A 34 -1.25 23.59 -0.61
C PRO A 34 -0.30 22.59 -1.30
N LEU A 35 0.69 22.13 -0.56
CA LEU A 35 1.66 21.15 -1.02
C LEU A 35 2.21 20.43 0.18
N ILE A 36 2.41 19.13 0.05
CA ILE A 36 2.96 18.32 1.13
C ILE A 36 3.91 17.28 0.52
N ASN A 37 5.07 17.11 1.13
CA ASN A 37 5.95 16.00 0.78
C ASN A 37 5.63 14.79 1.63
N VAL A 38 5.69 13.61 1.02
CA VAL A 38 5.39 12.35 1.68
C VAL A 38 6.53 11.37 1.48
N GLU A 39 6.90 10.69 2.54
CA GLU A 39 7.75 9.51 2.50
C GLU A 39 6.93 8.31 2.95
N ALA A 40 6.86 7.29 2.12
CA ALA A 40 6.15 6.06 2.43
C ALA A 40 7.11 4.87 2.38
N VAL A 41 7.04 4.02 3.38
CA VAL A 41 7.88 2.84 3.51
C VAL A 41 7.00 1.61 3.53
N ILE A 42 7.27 0.68 2.62
CA ILE A 42 6.61 -0.62 2.60
C ILE A 42 7.52 -1.60 3.32
N THR A 43 7.02 -2.21 4.38
CA THR A 43 7.86 -3.04 5.24
C THR A 43 7.05 -4.07 6.02
N MET A 44 7.70 -5.15 6.40
CA MET A 44 7.21 -6.09 7.39
C MET A 44 7.89 -5.87 8.75
N ASN A 45 8.80 -4.91 8.83
CA ASN A 45 9.49 -4.59 10.06
C ASN A 45 8.62 -3.71 10.95
N PRO A 46 8.51 -3.96 12.25
CA PRO A 46 7.75 -3.07 13.14
C PRO A 46 8.35 -1.68 13.27
N ASP A 47 9.62 -1.49 12.95
CA ASP A 47 10.27 -0.19 12.95
C ASP A 47 10.25 0.41 11.55
N CYS A 48 9.52 1.51 11.36
CA CYS A 48 9.41 2.18 10.06
C CYS A 48 10.72 2.77 9.56
N ASP A 49 11.65 3.07 10.45
CA ASP A 49 12.96 3.62 10.08
C ASP A 49 13.98 2.54 9.71
N ALA A 50 13.71 1.28 10.05
CA ALA A 50 14.64 0.21 9.77
C ALA A 50 14.68 -0.14 8.28
N ARG A 51 15.88 -0.29 7.75
CA ARG A 51 16.12 -0.66 6.35
C ARG A 51 16.82 -2.02 6.23
N ASP A 52 16.54 -2.91 7.17
CA ASP A 52 17.11 -4.25 7.21
C ASP A 52 16.03 -5.32 7.03
N ALA A 53 16.00 -6.33 7.86
CA ALA A 53 15.07 -7.44 7.71
C ALA A 53 13.61 -6.99 7.67
N GLY A 54 12.89 -7.40 6.63
CA GLY A 54 11.49 -7.07 6.43
C GLY A 54 11.24 -5.79 5.62
N TYR A 55 12.25 -4.97 5.42
CA TYR A 55 12.12 -3.77 4.57
C TYR A 55 11.95 -4.17 3.10
N ILE A 56 11.04 -3.49 2.41
CA ILE A 56 10.77 -3.75 0.99
C ILE A 56 11.16 -2.57 0.12
N SER A 57 10.56 -1.40 0.34
CA SER A 57 10.86 -0.23 -0.49
C SER A 57 10.43 1.06 0.16
N THR A 58 10.94 2.17 -0.37
CA THR A 58 10.57 3.53 0.03
C THR A 58 10.12 4.31 -1.21
N LEU A 59 9.05 5.09 -1.04
CA LEU A 59 8.60 6.04 -2.05
C LEU A 59 8.62 7.43 -1.45
N GLU A 60 9.08 8.40 -2.26
CA GLU A 60 9.03 9.82 -1.91
C GLU A 60 8.31 10.56 -3.02
N PHE A 61 7.35 11.39 -2.65
CA PHE A 61 6.56 12.14 -3.62
C PHE A 61 5.96 13.38 -2.97
N ALA A 62 5.56 14.33 -3.83
CA ALA A 62 4.86 15.54 -3.40
C ALA A 62 3.39 15.42 -3.80
N MET A 63 2.52 15.94 -2.95
CA MET A 63 1.08 15.96 -3.21
C MET A 63 0.56 17.39 -3.12
N PRO A 64 0.11 17.98 -4.24
CA PRO A 64 -0.57 19.26 -4.20
C PRO A 64 -1.95 19.15 -3.53
N ASN A 65 -2.55 20.27 -3.26
CA ASN A 65 -3.88 20.32 -2.64
C ASN A 65 -4.89 19.49 -3.45
N ASN A 66 -5.70 18.74 -2.76
CA ASN A 66 -6.73 17.85 -3.31
C ASN A 66 -6.20 16.68 -4.15
N ALA A 67 -4.90 16.44 -4.13
CA ALA A 67 -4.34 15.28 -4.80
C ALA A 67 -4.57 14.00 -3.99
N THR A 68 -4.60 12.89 -4.70
CA THR A 68 -4.67 11.56 -4.13
C THR A 68 -3.55 10.71 -4.71
N LYS A 69 -3.11 9.70 -3.94
CA LYS A 69 -2.05 8.78 -4.36
C LYS A 69 -2.38 7.38 -3.87
N PHE A 70 -2.39 6.43 -4.80
CA PHE A 70 -2.47 5.02 -4.43
C PHE A 70 -1.08 4.45 -4.21
N ILE A 71 -0.93 3.66 -3.16
CA ILE A 71 0.28 2.89 -2.90
C ILE A 71 -0.13 1.43 -2.80
N ASP A 72 0.36 0.62 -3.73
CA ASP A 72 0.13 -0.81 -3.72
C ASP A 72 1.30 -1.49 -3.01
N ALA A 73 0.99 -2.45 -2.17
CA ALA A 73 1.98 -3.20 -1.43
C ALA A 73 1.70 -4.71 -1.53
N PRO A 74 2.74 -5.54 -1.43
CA PRO A 74 2.53 -6.99 -1.42
C PRO A 74 1.53 -7.39 -0.35
N PRO A 75 0.76 -8.45 -0.57
CA PRO A 75 -0.23 -8.90 0.41
C PRO A 75 0.38 -9.12 1.79
N GLY A 76 -0.30 -8.63 2.82
CA GLY A 76 0.13 -8.86 4.19
C GLY A 76 1.32 -8.03 4.66
N THR A 77 1.59 -6.90 4.02
CA THR A 77 2.64 -5.97 4.46
C THR A 77 2.04 -4.74 5.14
N ASP A 78 2.89 -4.00 5.84
CA ASP A 78 2.55 -2.70 6.38
C ASP A 78 3.08 -1.59 5.48
N VAL A 79 2.37 -0.46 5.46
CA VAL A 79 2.87 0.78 4.92
C VAL A 79 2.97 1.79 6.04
N CYS A 80 4.14 2.39 6.19
CA CYS A 80 4.38 3.52 7.07
C CYS A 80 4.45 4.77 6.20
N TRP A 81 3.87 5.88 6.66
CA TRP A 81 4.05 7.14 5.94
C TRP A 81 4.21 8.28 6.92
N ARG A 82 4.92 9.28 6.48
CA ARG A 82 5.07 10.54 7.18
C ARG A 82 5.10 11.67 6.17
N SER A 83 4.85 12.87 6.63
CA SER A 83 4.70 14.02 5.76
C SER A 83 5.42 15.24 6.29
N ASP A 84 5.87 16.07 5.34
CA ASP A 84 6.40 17.42 5.62
C ASP A 84 5.43 18.42 5.00
N ARG A 85 4.78 19.19 5.86
CA ARG A 85 3.79 20.21 5.47
C ARG A 85 4.40 21.53 5.04
N ASN A 86 5.72 21.65 5.11
CA ASN A 86 6.44 22.85 4.72
C ASN A 86 7.59 22.50 3.76
N PRO A 87 7.29 21.99 2.58
CA PRO A 87 8.29 21.41 1.69
C PRO A 87 9.31 22.40 1.15
N GLY A 88 9.07 23.70 1.25
CA GLY A 88 10.04 24.71 0.81
C GLY A 88 11.21 24.94 1.76
N ARG A 89 11.27 24.28 2.89
CA ARG A 89 12.33 24.46 3.88
C ARG A 89 13.16 23.18 4.02
N PRO A 90 14.43 23.22 3.71
CA PRO A 90 15.29 22.04 3.76
C PRO A 90 15.78 21.72 5.18
N THR A 91 14.96 21.85 6.19
CA THR A 91 15.38 21.64 7.58
C THR A 91 15.12 20.18 7.97
N PRO A 92 16.13 19.43 8.40
CA PRO A 92 15.93 18.09 8.93
C PRO A 92 14.98 18.10 10.12
N GLY A 93 14.22 17.05 10.29
CA GLY A 93 13.34 16.89 11.44
C GLY A 93 11.96 17.51 11.30
N ARG A 94 11.59 17.92 10.11
CA ARG A 94 10.25 18.46 9.86
C ARG A 94 9.23 17.41 9.52
N TRP A 95 9.65 16.18 9.40
CA TRP A 95 8.75 15.08 9.16
C TRP A 95 7.80 14.90 10.35
N SER A 96 6.55 14.60 10.03
CA SER A 96 5.58 14.20 11.03
C SER A 96 5.99 12.86 11.65
N ARG A 97 5.24 12.44 12.66
CA ARG A 97 5.35 11.05 13.14
C ARG A 97 4.97 10.10 12.03
N TRP A 98 5.47 8.88 12.13
CA TRP A 98 5.03 7.81 11.25
C TRP A 98 3.58 7.43 11.57
N ASP A 99 2.76 7.39 10.53
CA ASP A 99 1.51 6.65 10.52
C ASP A 99 1.75 5.27 9.94
N ARG A 100 0.92 4.33 10.29
CA ARG A 100 1.11 2.95 9.85
C ARG A 100 -0.23 2.28 9.62
N ALA A 101 -0.31 1.48 8.56
CA ALA A 101 -1.47 0.65 8.28
C ALA A 101 -1.04 -0.71 7.77
N TYR A 102 -1.68 -1.75 8.28
CA TYR A 102 -1.54 -3.09 7.73
C TYR A 102 -2.45 -3.21 6.51
N LEU A 103 -1.86 -3.60 5.38
CA LEU A 103 -2.60 -3.74 4.13
C LEU A 103 -2.98 -5.20 3.92
N ALA A 104 -4.19 -5.55 4.32
CA ALA A 104 -4.74 -6.88 4.09
C ALA A 104 -4.84 -7.14 2.59
N PRO A 105 -4.63 -8.38 2.14
CA PRO A 105 -4.72 -8.72 0.72
C PRO A 105 -6.04 -8.30 0.10
N GLY A 106 -5.97 -7.63 -1.05
CA GLY A 106 -7.14 -7.18 -1.81
C GLY A 106 -7.95 -6.06 -1.17
N LYS A 107 -7.48 -5.47 -0.07
CA LYS A 107 -8.21 -4.41 0.64
C LYS A 107 -7.59 -3.05 0.36
N THR A 108 -8.44 -2.01 0.44
CA THR A 108 -8.00 -0.63 0.33
C THR A 108 -8.28 0.09 1.63
N ILE A 109 -7.27 0.80 2.14
CA ILE A 109 -7.39 1.67 3.29
C ILE A 109 -7.18 3.10 2.81
N SER A 110 -8.01 4.03 3.29
CA SER A 110 -7.90 5.45 2.96
C SER A 110 -7.42 6.23 4.18
N ALA A 111 -6.55 7.20 3.94
CA ALA A 111 -6.05 8.09 4.98
C ALA A 111 -5.85 9.50 4.44
N ASN A 112 -6.07 10.49 5.28
CA ASN A 112 -5.81 11.90 4.97
C ASN A 112 -4.49 12.32 5.62
N LEU A 113 -3.77 13.15 4.89
CA LEU A 113 -2.54 13.76 5.36
C LEU A 113 -2.80 15.00 6.21
#